data_5f8f6ab49c9cee460446781509bfb8b1
#
_entry.id   5f8f6ab49c9cee460446781509bfb8b1
#
_cell.length_a   1.000
_cell.length_b   1.000
_cell.length_c   1.000
_cell.angle_alpha   90.00
_cell.angle_beta   90.00
_cell.angle_gamma   90.00
#
_symmetry.space_group_name_H-M   'P 1'
#
loop_
_entity.id
_entity.type
_entity.pdbx_description
1 polymer ?
#
loop_
_entity_poly.entity_id
_entity_poly.type
_entity_poly.pdbx_seq_one_letter_code
_entity_poly.pdbx_strand_id
1 'polypeptide(L)'
;HILKIMKKTVFTLFKKESSESDSLSQFQTFSTALAATVGTGSVVGVGECIRIGGAGSVFWMWVSAFFGMGLAYCENYLGVRCSDGKLCGAASYLEKIGRTKLTAVLFAVFTVGASLGMGNMVQTGSAAAAAREGFGIPSYIFALVVLIFVFLVAVGKNSAACLCEKLVPIMAVFFIGGSLGVIIFHPLKAAGAIAMIVKNAFCPTACITGSVAGTIIFSMVEGLKRGAFSNEAGLGSTVAVH
;
A
#
# COMPACT_ATOMS: atom_id res chain seq x y z
N HIS A 1 -3.01 -21.97 -15.42
CA HIS A 1 -2.98 -22.31 -13.99
C HIS A 1 -3.22 -21.08 -13.13
N ILE A 2 -2.54 -19.96 -13.37
CA ILE A 2 -2.65 -18.70 -12.61
C ILE A 2 -4.09 -18.15 -12.61
N LEU A 3 -4.75 -18.07 -13.76
CA LEU A 3 -6.14 -17.61 -13.87
C LEU A 3 -7.13 -18.50 -13.07
N LYS A 4 -6.87 -19.81 -13.01
CA LYS A 4 -7.69 -20.74 -12.19
C LYS A 4 -7.50 -20.48 -10.69
N ILE A 5 -6.27 -20.21 -10.27
CA ILE A 5 -5.93 -19.86 -8.89
C ILE A 5 -6.57 -18.52 -8.53
N MET A 6 -6.41 -17.50 -9.36
CA MET A 6 -7.03 -16.17 -9.14
C MET A 6 -8.56 -16.28 -9.02
N LYS A 7 -9.23 -17.03 -9.94
CA LYS A 7 -10.66 -17.23 -9.87
C LYS A 7 -11.10 -17.96 -8.60
N LYS A 8 -10.31 -18.96 -8.16
CA LYS A 8 -10.59 -19.70 -6.91
C LYS A 8 -10.40 -18.78 -5.70
N THR A 9 -9.34 -17.96 -5.67
CA THR A 9 -9.07 -17.01 -4.59
C THR A 9 -10.18 -15.97 -4.48
N VAL A 10 -10.60 -15.36 -5.59
CA VAL A 10 -11.70 -14.40 -5.60
C VAL A 10 -13.01 -15.05 -5.11
N PHE A 11 -13.27 -16.28 -5.52
CA PHE A 11 -14.48 -16.99 -5.08
C PHE A 11 -14.45 -17.33 -3.58
N THR A 12 -13.28 -17.70 -3.03
CA THR A 12 -13.13 -17.96 -1.59
C THR A 12 -13.29 -16.72 -0.74
N LEU A 13 -12.90 -15.53 -1.22
CA LEU A 13 -13.08 -14.26 -0.48
C LEU A 13 -14.54 -13.94 -0.17
N PHE A 14 -15.48 -14.37 -1.06
CA PHE A 14 -16.91 -14.15 -0.88
C PHE A 14 -17.64 -15.33 -0.24
N LYS A 15 -16.92 -16.42 0.03
CA LYS A 15 -17.51 -17.58 0.71
C LYS A 15 -17.58 -17.29 2.21
N LYS A 16 -18.81 -17.21 2.72
CA LYS A 16 -19.06 -17.04 4.16
C LYS A 16 -18.71 -18.36 4.86
N GLU A 17 -17.51 -18.48 5.38
CA GLU A 17 -17.19 -19.52 6.35
C GLU A 17 -17.69 -19.09 7.72
N SER A 18 -18.35 -20.01 8.42
CA SER A 18 -18.75 -19.85 9.82
C SER A 18 -17.47 -19.81 10.66
N SER A 19 -16.97 -18.61 10.90
CA SER A 19 -15.83 -18.39 11.79
C SER A 19 -16.26 -18.64 13.24
N GLU A 20 -15.42 -19.32 14.00
CA GLU A 20 -15.43 -19.27 15.45
C GLU A 20 -15.45 -17.80 15.89
N SER A 21 -16.14 -17.50 16.96
CA SER A 21 -16.60 -16.17 17.37
C SER A 21 -15.55 -15.07 17.55
N ASP A 22 -14.26 -15.34 17.36
CA ASP A 22 -13.15 -14.40 17.58
C ASP A 22 -12.21 -14.22 16.38
N SER A 23 -12.43 -14.91 15.24
CA SER A 23 -11.56 -14.77 14.05
C SER A 23 -12.13 -13.78 13.05
N LEU A 24 -11.26 -12.94 12.45
CA LEU A 24 -11.63 -12.05 11.35
C LEU A 24 -12.06 -12.87 10.13
N SER A 25 -13.12 -12.42 9.43
CA SER A 25 -13.51 -13.06 8.19
C SER A 25 -12.43 -12.85 7.11
N GLN A 26 -12.37 -13.78 6.13
CA GLN A 26 -11.40 -13.65 5.01
C GLN A 26 -11.57 -12.31 4.28
N PHE A 27 -12.80 -11.83 4.15
CA PHE A 27 -13.07 -10.54 3.53
C PHE A 27 -12.61 -9.36 4.39
N GLN A 28 -12.74 -9.43 5.71
CA GLN A 28 -12.20 -8.42 6.64
C GLN A 28 -10.69 -8.35 6.58
N THR A 29 -10.01 -9.51 6.60
CA THR A 29 -8.55 -9.60 6.45
C THR A 29 -8.09 -9.01 5.12
N PHE A 30 -8.73 -9.37 4.02
CA PHE A 30 -8.45 -8.82 2.69
C PHE A 30 -8.67 -7.30 2.64
N SER A 31 -9.80 -6.83 3.15
CA SER A 31 -10.13 -5.40 3.17
C SER A 31 -9.14 -4.59 4.02
N THR A 32 -8.71 -5.14 5.16
CA THR A 32 -7.72 -4.50 6.02
C THR A 32 -6.34 -4.44 5.36
N ALA A 33 -5.90 -5.53 4.71
CA ALA A 33 -4.67 -5.54 3.94
C ALA A 33 -4.71 -4.57 2.75
N LEU A 34 -5.86 -4.48 2.07
CA LEU A 34 -6.07 -3.53 0.97
C LEU A 34 -6.07 -2.07 1.47
N ALA A 35 -6.64 -1.81 2.66
CA ALA A 35 -6.61 -0.49 3.29
C ALA A 35 -5.19 -0.02 3.58
N ALA A 36 -4.31 -0.92 4.01
CA ALA A 36 -2.91 -0.62 4.26
C ALA A 36 -2.16 -0.29 2.96
N THR A 37 -2.39 -1.06 1.90
CA THR A 37 -1.66 -0.93 0.62
C THR A 37 -2.17 0.20 -0.27
N VAL A 38 -3.49 0.39 -0.37
CA VAL A 38 -4.12 1.43 -1.20
C VAL A 38 -4.33 2.70 -0.37
N GLY A 39 -3.23 3.34 -0.03
CA GLY A 39 -3.22 4.59 0.73
C GLY A 39 -2.79 5.79 -0.10
N THR A 40 -2.51 6.90 0.57
CA THR A 40 -1.99 8.14 -0.04
C THR A 40 -0.64 7.92 -0.72
N GLY A 41 0.14 6.93 -0.29
CA GLY A 41 1.36 6.48 -0.94
C GLY A 41 1.15 6.07 -2.40
N SER A 42 0.04 5.40 -2.69
CA SER A 42 -0.30 4.93 -4.04
C SER A 42 -0.94 6.01 -4.91
N VAL A 43 -1.56 7.04 -4.33
CA VAL A 43 -2.24 8.11 -5.07
C VAL A 43 -1.34 9.34 -5.18
N VAL A 44 -1.09 10.02 -4.07
CA VAL A 44 -0.29 11.25 -4.03
C VAL A 44 1.17 10.95 -4.34
N GLY A 45 1.66 9.84 -3.82
CA GLY A 45 3.06 9.45 -3.98
C GLY A 45 3.46 9.08 -5.39
N VAL A 46 2.56 8.55 -6.22
CA VAL A 46 2.85 8.34 -7.65
C VAL A 46 3.01 9.68 -8.37
N GLY A 47 2.13 10.64 -8.08
CA GLY A 47 2.25 12.01 -8.61
C GLY A 47 3.57 12.67 -8.22
N GLU A 48 3.97 12.54 -6.96
CA GLU A 48 5.25 13.06 -6.47
C GLU A 48 6.45 12.36 -7.15
N CYS A 49 6.38 11.05 -7.33
CA CYS A 49 7.40 10.28 -8.03
C CYS A 49 7.57 10.73 -9.48
N ILE A 50 6.47 11.02 -10.18
CA ILE A 50 6.50 11.55 -11.55
C ILE A 50 7.11 12.97 -11.55
N ARG A 51 6.76 13.79 -10.57
CA ARG A 51 7.29 15.17 -10.45
C ARG A 51 8.80 15.20 -10.22
N ILE A 52 9.32 14.28 -9.39
CA ILE A 52 10.74 14.21 -9.03
C ILE A 52 11.54 13.40 -10.05
N GLY A 53 11.11 12.18 -10.33
CA GLY A 53 11.84 11.20 -11.15
C GLY A 53 11.46 11.18 -12.63
N GLY A 54 10.46 12.00 -13.03
CA GLY A 54 9.92 12.02 -14.39
C GLY A 54 8.98 10.85 -14.66
N ALA A 55 8.35 10.84 -15.85
CA ALA A 55 7.39 9.81 -16.26
C ALA A 55 8.00 8.38 -16.28
N GLY A 56 9.30 8.26 -16.56
CA GLY A 56 10.00 6.97 -16.56
C GLY A 56 10.03 6.25 -15.21
N SER A 57 9.90 6.97 -14.11
CA SER A 57 9.86 6.39 -12.76
C SER A 57 8.67 5.45 -12.56
N VAL A 58 7.56 5.67 -13.27
CA VAL A 58 6.38 4.79 -13.22
C VAL A 58 6.69 3.40 -13.77
N PHE A 59 7.48 3.30 -14.85
CA PHE A 59 7.94 2.01 -15.37
C PHE A 59 8.72 1.24 -14.29
N TRP A 60 9.63 1.90 -13.61
CA TRP A 60 10.43 1.28 -12.56
C TRP A 60 9.60 0.93 -11.31
N MET A 61 8.51 1.66 -11.05
CA MET A 61 7.52 1.26 -10.05
C MET A 61 6.83 -0.05 -10.43
N TRP A 62 6.48 -0.26 -11.71
CA TRP A 62 5.89 -1.54 -12.17
C TRP A 62 6.87 -2.70 -12.01
N VAL A 63 8.15 -2.47 -12.33
CA VAL A 63 9.22 -3.46 -12.10
C VAL A 63 9.33 -3.81 -10.62
N SER A 64 9.36 -2.80 -9.74
CA SER A 64 9.36 -3.00 -8.28
C SER A 64 8.14 -3.78 -7.81
N ALA A 65 6.95 -3.45 -8.32
CA ALA A 65 5.71 -4.14 -7.95
C ALA A 65 5.73 -5.62 -8.37
N PHE A 66 6.27 -5.93 -9.54
CA PHE A 66 6.38 -7.31 -10.02
C PHE A 66 7.23 -8.17 -9.08
N PHE A 67 8.40 -7.69 -8.67
CA PHE A 67 9.25 -8.39 -7.71
C PHE A 67 8.64 -8.37 -6.29
N GLY A 68 7.98 -7.26 -5.94
CA GLY A 68 7.29 -7.08 -4.67
C GLY A 68 6.18 -8.12 -4.44
N MET A 69 5.45 -8.53 -5.49
CA MET A 69 4.43 -9.59 -5.36
C MET A 69 5.03 -10.92 -4.87
N GLY A 70 6.19 -11.32 -5.41
CA GLY A 70 6.88 -12.53 -4.97
C GLY A 70 7.35 -12.43 -3.52
N LEU A 71 7.89 -11.28 -3.15
CA LEU A 71 8.37 -11.02 -1.79
C LEU A 71 7.23 -11.05 -0.77
N ALA A 72 6.14 -10.33 -1.05
CA ALA A 72 4.95 -10.31 -0.19
C ALA A 72 4.33 -11.73 -0.03
N TYR A 73 4.31 -12.51 -1.12
CA TYR A 73 3.86 -13.90 -1.02
C TYR A 73 4.74 -14.73 -0.08
N CYS A 74 6.06 -14.62 -0.19
CA CYS A 74 7.00 -15.33 0.69
C CYS A 74 6.85 -14.89 2.15
N GLU A 75 6.72 -13.60 2.41
CA GLU A 75 6.50 -13.05 3.75
C GLU A 75 5.23 -13.60 4.39
N ASN A 76 4.10 -13.51 3.68
CA ASN A 76 2.82 -14.00 4.17
C ASN A 76 2.84 -15.52 4.40
N TYR A 77 3.46 -16.29 3.49
CA TYR A 77 3.61 -17.73 3.65
C TYR A 77 4.43 -18.09 4.91
N LEU A 78 5.55 -17.39 5.12
CA LEU A 78 6.39 -17.60 6.31
C LEU A 78 5.66 -17.17 7.59
N GLY A 79 4.94 -16.05 7.57
CA GLY A 79 4.16 -15.57 8.70
C GLY A 79 3.13 -16.57 9.17
N VAL A 80 2.34 -17.13 8.26
CA VAL A 80 1.34 -18.16 8.57
C VAL A 80 2.02 -19.45 9.05
N ARG A 81 3.08 -19.90 8.37
CA ARG A 81 3.75 -21.16 8.71
C ARG A 81 4.52 -21.09 10.03
N CYS A 82 5.02 -19.92 10.40
CA CYS A 82 5.79 -19.72 11.63
C CYS A 82 4.94 -19.23 12.80
N SER A 83 3.68 -18.94 12.61
CA SER A 83 2.78 -18.54 13.70
C SER A 83 2.59 -19.69 14.69
N ASP A 84 2.76 -19.40 15.99
CA ASP A 84 2.56 -20.36 17.10
C ASP A 84 1.35 -19.99 17.96
N GLY A 85 0.48 -19.09 17.48
CA GLY A 85 -0.68 -18.58 18.24
C GLY A 85 -0.33 -17.58 19.33
N LYS A 86 0.94 -17.47 19.74
CA LYS A 86 1.42 -16.47 20.71
C LYS A 86 2.07 -15.27 20.04
N LEU A 87 2.81 -15.50 18.96
CA LEU A 87 3.47 -14.51 18.13
C LEU A 87 2.93 -14.64 16.70
N CYS A 88 2.37 -13.58 16.18
CA CYS A 88 1.86 -13.49 14.83
C CYS A 88 2.70 -12.52 13.99
N GLY A 89 2.56 -12.60 12.69
CA GLY A 89 3.22 -11.68 11.77
C GLY A 89 4.71 -11.91 11.61
N ALA A 90 5.43 -10.87 11.19
CA ALA A 90 6.85 -10.96 10.88
C ALA A 90 7.73 -11.31 12.08
N ALA A 91 7.32 -10.92 13.30
CA ALA A 91 8.06 -11.27 14.51
C ALA A 91 8.20 -12.79 14.72
N SER A 92 7.18 -13.57 14.33
CA SER A 92 7.19 -15.03 14.50
C SER A 92 8.26 -15.74 13.66
N TYR A 93 8.39 -15.38 12.38
CA TYR A 93 9.42 -16.00 11.55
C TYR A 93 10.82 -15.43 11.82
N LEU A 94 10.93 -14.16 12.25
CA LEU A 94 12.21 -13.58 12.64
C LEU A 94 12.77 -14.24 13.90
N GLU A 95 11.93 -14.57 14.88
CA GLU A 95 12.36 -15.31 16.06
C GLU A 95 12.79 -16.74 15.71
N LYS A 96 12.01 -17.44 14.88
CA LYS A 96 12.30 -18.83 14.49
C LYS A 96 13.53 -18.96 13.59
N ILE A 97 13.65 -18.11 12.57
CA ILE A 97 14.76 -18.16 11.61
C ILE A 97 16.02 -17.55 12.21
N GLY A 98 15.88 -16.40 12.87
CA GLY A 98 17.00 -15.68 13.49
C GLY A 98 17.54 -16.35 14.76
N ARG A 99 16.84 -17.34 15.31
CA ARG A 99 17.16 -18.04 16.56
C ARG A 99 17.38 -17.09 17.76
N THR A 100 17.05 -15.83 17.64
CA THR A 100 17.22 -14.81 18.68
C THR A 100 15.96 -13.96 18.80
N LYS A 101 15.50 -13.78 20.05
CA LYS A 101 14.37 -12.88 20.35
C LYS A 101 14.69 -11.42 20.02
N LEU A 102 15.98 -11.06 19.97
CA LEU A 102 16.44 -9.69 19.73
C LEU A 102 15.96 -9.16 18.38
N THR A 103 16.03 -9.96 17.31
CA THR A 103 15.59 -9.55 15.97
C THR A 103 14.09 -9.27 15.92
N ALA A 104 13.28 -10.09 16.58
CA ALA A 104 11.84 -9.87 16.68
C ALA A 104 11.49 -8.61 17.48
N VAL A 105 12.19 -8.36 18.60
CA VAL A 105 12.00 -7.16 19.42
C VAL A 105 12.42 -5.90 18.66
N LEU A 106 13.57 -5.90 18.01
CA LEU A 106 14.02 -4.77 17.18
C LEU A 106 13.01 -4.48 16.04
N PHE A 107 12.54 -5.51 15.37
CA PHE A 107 11.50 -5.36 14.35
C PHE A 107 10.23 -4.73 14.94
N ALA A 108 9.75 -5.19 16.09
CA ALA A 108 8.57 -4.63 16.73
C ALA A 108 8.75 -3.14 17.10
N VAL A 109 9.91 -2.77 17.67
CA VAL A 109 10.22 -1.37 18.01
C VAL A 109 10.24 -0.48 16.75
N PHE A 110 10.91 -0.94 15.69
CA PHE A 110 10.95 -0.18 14.43
C PHE A 110 9.57 -0.09 13.76
N THR A 111 8.75 -1.14 13.84
CA THR A 111 7.39 -1.14 13.32
C THR A 111 6.50 -0.13 14.06
N VAL A 112 6.62 -0.03 15.39
CA VAL A 112 5.92 0.99 16.17
C VAL A 112 6.36 2.39 15.75
N GLY A 113 7.67 2.63 15.61
CA GLY A 113 8.18 3.91 15.11
C GLY A 113 7.70 4.24 13.69
N ALA A 114 7.72 3.26 12.79
CA ALA A 114 7.25 3.42 11.41
C ALA A 114 5.74 3.71 11.35
N SER A 115 4.93 3.07 12.20
CA SER A 115 3.47 3.30 12.23
C SER A 115 3.11 4.73 12.63
N LEU A 116 3.87 5.34 13.55
CA LEU A 116 3.68 6.73 13.94
C LEU A 116 4.00 7.69 12.79
N GLY A 117 5.14 7.50 12.10
CA GLY A 117 5.56 8.36 11.00
C GLY A 117 4.82 8.08 9.70
N MET A 118 5.12 6.96 9.10
CA MET A 118 4.62 6.57 7.77
C MET A 118 3.13 6.23 7.77
N GLY A 119 2.69 5.46 8.76
CA GLY A 119 1.31 4.98 8.81
C GLY A 119 0.32 6.10 9.07
N ASN A 120 0.58 6.94 10.06
CA ASN A 120 -0.40 7.93 10.53
C ASN A 120 -0.15 9.34 10.00
N MET A 121 1.07 9.87 10.15
CA MET A 121 1.35 11.28 9.84
C MET A 121 1.23 11.58 8.34
N VAL A 122 1.76 10.71 7.49
CA VAL A 122 1.72 10.89 6.02
C VAL A 122 0.28 10.78 5.52
N GLN A 123 -0.48 9.81 6.01
CA GLN A 123 -1.88 9.59 5.60
C GLN A 123 -2.76 10.78 6.03
N THR A 124 -2.68 11.16 7.30
CA THR A 124 -3.47 12.28 7.84
C THR A 124 -3.06 13.61 7.21
N GLY A 125 -1.76 13.83 6.99
CA GLY A 125 -1.26 15.04 6.34
C GLY A 125 -1.76 15.20 4.92
N SER A 126 -1.74 14.14 4.11
CA SER A 126 -2.24 14.16 2.74
C SER A 126 -3.77 14.36 2.69
N ALA A 127 -4.51 13.72 3.60
CA ALA A 127 -5.96 13.91 3.70
C ALA A 127 -6.32 15.34 4.15
N ALA A 128 -5.55 15.91 5.10
CA ALA A 128 -5.74 17.29 5.54
C ALA A 128 -5.42 18.30 4.42
N ALA A 129 -4.37 18.05 3.61
CA ALA A 129 -4.05 18.88 2.46
C ALA A 129 -5.19 18.84 1.42
N ALA A 130 -5.70 17.66 1.09
CA ALA A 130 -6.83 17.51 0.17
C ALA A 130 -8.11 18.20 0.69
N ALA A 131 -8.39 18.10 2.00
CA ALA A 131 -9.53 18.79 2.62
C ALA A 131 -9.38 20.32 2.58
N ARG A 132 -8.15 20.82 2.76
CA ARG A 132 -7.86 22.25 2.66
C ARG A 132 -8.01 22.76 1.24
N GLU A 133 -7.50 22.06 0.26
CA GLU A 133 -7.55 22.46 -1.15
C GLU A 133 -8.97 22.31 -1.74
N GLY A 134 -9.69 21.23 -1.40
CA GLY A 134 -11.00 20.96 -1.96
C GLY A 134 -12.15 21.71 -1.26
N PHE A 135 -12.09 21.84 0.06
CA PHE A 135 -13.18 22.37 0.87
C PHE A 135 -12.82 23.62 1.69
N GLY A 136 -11.57 24.10 1.63
CA GLY A 136 -11.10 25.23 2.42
C GLY A 136 -11.02 24.95 3.93
N ILE A 137 -11.08 23.69 4.36
CA ILE A 137 -11.06 23.31 5.78
C ILE A 137 -9.63 23.45 6.32
N PRO A 138 -9.40 24.23 7.39
CA PRO A 138 -8.09 24.32 8.01
C PRO A 138 -7.59 22.97 8.51
N SER A 139 -6.30 22.67 8.29
CA SER A 139 -5.71 21.35 8.58
C SER A 139 -5.85 20.93 10.06
N TYR A 140 -5.83 21.90 10.99
CA TYR A 140 -6.00 21.60 12.42
C TYR A 140 -7.43 21.17 12.78
N ILE A 141 -8.46 21.72 12.12
CA ILE A 141 -9.87 21.31 12.30
C ILE A 141 -10.03 19.88 11.75
N PHE A 142 -9.49 19.63 10.55
CA PHE A 142 -9.54 18.29 9.97
C PHE A 142 -8.83 17.26 10.87
N ALA A 143 -7.64 17.58 11.38
CA ALA A 143 -6.90 16.71 12.29
C ALA A 143 -7.68 16.41 13.59
N LEU A 144 -8.37 17.40 14.16
CA LEU A 144 -9.20 17.23 15.34
C LEU A 144 -10.39 16.28 15.07
N VAL A 145 -11.06 16.45 13.92
CA VAL A 145 -12.16 15.58 13.50
C VAL A 145 -11.69 14.14 13.33
N VAL A 146 -10.55 13.94 12.65
CA VAL A 146 -9.95 12.60 12.48
C VAL A 146 -9.56 11.99 13.81
N LEU A 147 -8.96 12.77 14.71
CA LEU A 147 -8.61 12.30 16.06
C LEU A 147 -9.82 11.80 16.83
N ILE A 148 -10.91 12.60 16.85
CA ILE A 148 -12.17 12.20 17.52
C ILE A 148 -12.74 10.94 16.88
N PHE A 149 -12.77 10.88 15.54
CA PHE A 149 -13.28 9.72 14.81
C PHE A 149 -12.48 8.44 15.13
N VAL A 150 -11.15 8.51 15.09
CA VAL A 150 -10.26 7.37 15.41
C VAL A 150 -10.43 6.95 16.87
N PHE A 151 -10.56 7.91 17.78
CA PHE A 151 -10.81 7.63 19.19
C PHE A 151 -12.14 6.90 19.42
N LEU A 152 -13.21 7.35 18.77
CA LEU A 152 -14.52 6.70 18.83
C LEU A 152 -14.50 5.27 18.28
N VAL A 153 -13.76 5.05 17.18
CA VAL A 153 -13.58 3.70 16.60
C VAL A 153 -12.76 2.81 17.52
N ALA A 154 -11.70 3.35 18.13
CA ALA A 154 -10.83 2.59 19.03
C ALA A 154 -11.53 2.19 20.35
N VAL A 155 -12.37 3.07 20.89
CA VAL A 155 -13.15 2.80 22.13
C VAL A 155 -14.44 2.03 21.82
N GLY A 156 -14.93 2.11 20.58
CA GLY A 156 -16.17 1.45 20.16
C GLY A 156 -16.05 -0.07 20.10
N LYS A 157 -17.21 -0.74 20.15
CA LYS A 157 -17.30 -2.21 19.96
C LYS A 157 -16.98 -2.67 18.54
N ASN A 158 -16.96 -1.75 17.57
CA ASN A 158 -16.65 -2.05 16.17
C ASN A 158 -15.15 -2.00 15.98
N SER A 159 -14.54 -3.13 15.65
CA SER A 159 -13.11 -3.18 15.33
C SER A 159 -12.79 -2.38 14.08
N ALA A 160 -11.55 -1.88 13.97
CA ALA A 160 -11.05 -1.22 12.76
C ALA A 160 -11.25 -2.10 11.50
N ALA A 161 -11.16 -3.42 11.64
CA ALA A 161 -11.41 -4.37 10.57
C ALA A 161 -12.85 -4.30 10.02
N CYS A 162 -13.86 -4.14 10.89
CA CYS A 162 -15.25 -3.97 10.48
C CYS A 162 -15.48 -2.66 9.70
N LEU A 163 -14.75 -1.60 10.07
CA LEU A 163 -14.79 -0.33 9.35
C LEU A 163 -14.13 -0.46 7.97
N CYS A 164 -12.97 -1.11 7.90
CA CYS A 164 -12.27 -1.39 6.65
C CYS A 164 -13.12 -2.25 5.70
N GLU A 165 -13.81 -3.26 6.21
CA GLU A 165 -14.72 -4.11 5.42
C GLU A 165 -15.76 -3.30 4.63
N LYS A 166 -16.26 -2.22 5.21
CA LYS A 166 -17.30 -1.38 4.59
C LYS A 166 -16.72 -0.26 3.73
N LEU A 167 -15.69 0.44 4.22
CA LEU A 167 -15.17 1.63 3.54
C LEU A 167 -14.24 1.30 2.37
N VAL A 168 -13.44 0.24 2.48
CA VAL A 168 -12.41 -0.06 1.48
C VAL A 168 -13.00 -0.45 0.11
N PRO A 169 -14.05 -1.29 0.02
CA PRO A 169 -14.67 -1.55 -1.27
C PRO A 169 -15.23 -0.31 -1.95
N ILE A 170 -15.84 0.60 -1.16
CA ILE A 170 -16.36 1.87 -1.67
C ILE A 170 -15.22 2.73 -2.22
N MET A 171 -14.14 2.89 -1.44
CA MET A 171 -12.94 3.60 -1.85
C MET A 171 -12.35 3.01 -3.14
N ALA A 172 -12.22 1.68 -3.23
CA ALA A 172 -11.68 1.00 -4.40
C ALA A 172 -12.54 1.24 -5.65
N VAL A 173 -13.87 1.17 -5.53
CA VAL A 173 -14.79 1.43 -6.63
C VAL A 173 -14.68 2.87 -7.13
N PHE A 174 -14.62 3.85 -6.23
CA PHE A 174 -14.44 5.26 -6.60
C PHE A 174 -13.09 5.50 -7.28
N PHE A 175 -12.01 4.94 -6.73
CA PHE A 175 -10.67 5.11 -7.29
C PHE A 175 -10.53 4.46 -8.66
N ILE A 176 -10.94 3.20 -8.78
CA ILE A 176 -10.88 2.45 -10.05
C ILE A 176 -11.83 3.08 -11.07
N GLY A 177 -13.07 3.39 -10.67
CA GLY A 177 -14.06 4.00 -11.54
C GLY A 177 -13.63 5.37 -12.06
N GLY A 178 -13.09 6.21 -11.18
CA GLY A 178 -12.54 7.52 -11.57
C GLY A 178 -11.35 7.39 -12.53
N SER A 179 -10.42 6.48 -12.23
CA SER A 179 -9.25 6.24 -13.08
C SER A 179 -9.65 5.70 -14.47
N LEU A 180 -10.55 4.72 -14.52
CA LEU A 180 -11.08 4.19 -15.77
C LEU A 180 -11.87 5.26 -16.54
N GLY A 181 -12.64 6.10 -15.85
CA GLY A 181 -13.34 7.23 -16.47
C GLY A 181 -12.36 8.14 -17.21
N VAL A 182 -11.29 8.57 -16.56
CA VAL A 182 -10.27 9.43 -17.20
C VAL A 182 -9.66 8.75 -18.43
N ILE A 183 -9.37 7.44 -18.37
CA ILE A 183 -8.81 6.69 -19.50
C ILE A 183 -9.82 6.61 -20.66
N ILE A 184 -11.09 6.32 -20.35
CA ILE A 184 -12.15 6.18 -21.37
C ILE A 184 -12.45 7.52 -22.05
N PHE A 185 -12.46 8.64 -21.30
CA PHE A 185 -12.69 9.95 -21.88
C PHE A 185 -11.49 10.49 -22.68
N HIS A 186 -10.28 9.96 -22.43
CA HIS A 186 -9.05 10.43 -23.08
C HIS A 186 -8.16 9.27 -23.62
N PRO A 187 -8.67 8.38 -24.50
CA PRO A 187 -7.96 7.15 -24.87
C PRO A 187 -6.64 7.40 -25.59
N LEU A 188 -6.59 8.40 -26.47
CA LEU A 188 -5.36 8.76 -27.20
C LEU A 188 -4.29 9.34 -26.27
N LYS A 189 -4.69 10.15 -25.27
CA LYS A 189 -3.76 10.67 -24.26
C LYS A 189 -3.25 9.55 -23.36
N ALA A 190 -4.12 8.59 -22.99
CA ALA A 190 -3.72 7.44 -22.19
C ALA A 190 -2.69 6.55 -22.93
N ALA A 191 -2.91 6.25 -24.22
CA ALA A 191 -1.94 5.52 -25.03
C ALA A 191 -0.62 6.28 -25.14
N GLY A 192 -0.66 7.58 -25.39
CA GLY A 192 0.51 8.45 -25.43
C GLY A 192 1.27 8.50 -24.10
N ALA A 193 0.55 8.51 -22.97
CA ALA A 193 1.16 8.48 -21.63
C ALA A 193 1.91 7.16 -21.39
N ILE A 194 1.35 6.01 -21.77
CA ILE A 194 2.04 4.71 -21.65
C ILE A 194 3.31 4.70 -22.49
N ALA A 195 3.22 5.14 -23.73
CA ALA A 195 4.40 5.23 -24.61
C ALA A 195 5.48 6.15 -24.03
N MET A 196 5.08 7.29 -23.45
CA MET A 196 5.99 8.23 -22.78
C MET A 196 6.63 7.62 -21.53
N ILE A 197 5.90 6.87 -20.72
CA ILE A 197 6.42 6.16 -19.54
C ILE A 197 7.53 5.20 -19.96
N VAL A 198 7.28 4.35 -20.94
CA VAL A 198 8.28 3.37 -21.42
C VAL A 198 9.46 4.07 -22.06
N LYS A 199 9.23 5.06 -22.92
CA LYS A 199 10.32 5.80 -23.59
C LYS A 199 11.22 6.50 -22.56
N ASN A 200 10.63 7.22 -21.60
CA ASN A 200 11.38 7.98 -20.61
C ASN A 200 12.07 7.12 -19.53
N ALA A 201 11.69 5.86 -19.41
CA ALA A 201 12.40 4.93 -18.52
C ALA A 201 13.83 4.63 -19.03
N PHE A 202 14.05 4.64 -20.35
CA PHE A 202 15.32 4.27 -20.97
C PHE A 202 15.96 5.41 -21.79
N CYS A 203 15.17 6.40 -22.17
CA CYS A 203 15.63 7.55 -22.95
C CYS A 203 14.89 8.82 -22.50
N PRO A 204 15.26 9.40 -21.35
CA PRO A 204 14.59 10.59 -20.83
C PRO A 204 14.79 11.79 -21.75
N THR A 205 13.70 12.52 -21.98
CA THR A 205 13.71 13.70 -22.85
C THR A 205 14.40 14.92 -22.22
N ALA A 206 14.47 14.93 -20.86
CA ALA A 206 15.13 15.97 -20.09
C ALA A 206 16.17 15.35 -19.13
N CYS A 207 17.38 15.88 -19.14
CA CYS A 207 18.42 15.47 -18.21
C CYS A 207 18.25 16.21 -16.87
N ILE A 208 17.80 15.49 -15.83
CA ILE A 208 17.65 16.03 -14.46
C ILE A 208 19.01 16.19 -13.78
N THR A 209 19.96 15.30 -14.09
CA THR A 209 21.26 15.19 -13.42
C THR A 209 22.45 15.59 -14.28
N GLY A 210 22.22 16.30 -15.39
CA GLY A 210 23.27 16.72 -16.32
C GLY A 210 23.78 15.64 -17.29
N SER A 211 23.35 14.38 -17.15
CA SER A 211 23.62 13.30 -18.09
C SER A 211 22.40 12.38 -18.28
N VAL A 212 22.29 11.78 -19.46
CA VAL A 212 21.21 10.82 -19.77
C VAL A 212 21.26 9.61 -18.82
N ALA A 213 22.46 9.04 -18.65
CA ALA A 213 22.65 7.90 -17.74
C ALA A 213 22.29 8.24 -16.27
N GLY A 214 22.71 9.41 -15.77
CA GLY A 214 22.36 9.89 -14.44
C GLY A 214 20.85 10.06 -14.26
N THR A 215 20.16 10.57 -15.27
CA THR A 215 18.69 10.73 -15.24
C THR A 215 17.97 9.40 -15.26
N ILE A 216 18.42 8.39 -16.02
CA ILE A 216 17.87 7.05 -16.00
C ILE A 216 18.02 6.42 -14.61
N ILE A 217 19.23 6.47 -14.03
CA ILE A 217 19.51 5.92 -12.71
C ILE A 217 18.64 6.61 -11.65
N PHE A 218 18.53 7.94 -11.71
CA PHE A 218 17.71 8.72 -10.77
C PHE A 218 16.23 8.33 -10.87
N SER A 219 15.67 8.27 -12.08
CA SER A 219 14.30 7.84 -12.34
C SER A 219 14.06 6.40 -11.86
N MET A 220 15.03 5.50 -12.08
CA MET A 220 14.98 4.12 -11.61
C MET A 220 14.96 4.04 -10.08
N VAL A 221 15.86 4.75 -9.41
CA VAL A 221 15.96 4.75 -7.95
C VAL A 221 14.68 5.30 -7.32
N GLU A 222 14.18 6.43 -7.83
CA GLU A 222 12.92 7.00 -7.31
C GLU A 222 11.71 6.08 -7.58
N GLY A 223 11.64 5.46 -8.75
CA GLY A 223 10.59 4.50 -9.10
C GLY A 223 10.63 3.25 -8.24
N LEU A 224 11.81 2.64 -8.04
CA LEU A 224 11.98 1.45 -7.21
C LEU A 224 11.67 1.73 -5.73
N LYS A 225 12.17 2.82 -5.17
CA LYS A 225 11.86 3.26 -3.80
C LYS A 225 10.35 3.41 -3.61
N ARG A 226 9.71 4.11 -4.55
CA ARG A 226 8.28 4.38 -4.45
C ARG A 226 7.45 3.13 -4.63
N GLY A 227 7.83 2.23 -5.54
CA GLY A 227 7.18 0.94 -5.74
C GLY A 227 7.27 0.04 -4.50
N ALA A 228 8.45 -0.07 -3.88
CA ALA A 228 8.64 -0.81 -2.65
C ALA A 228 7.80 -0.24 -1.49
N PHE A 229 7.80 1.10 -1.35
CA PHE A 229 7.02 1.79 -0.33
C PHE A 229 5.50 1.62 -0.53
N SER A 230 5.02 1.78 -1.77
CA SER A 230 3.59 1.70 -2.08
C SER A 230 3.02 0.28 -1.93
N ASN A 231 3.83 -0.74 -2.19
CA ASN A 231 3.41 -2.14 -2.10
C ASN A 231 3.64 -2.74 -0.70
N GLU A 232 4.32 -2.02 0.19
CA GLU A 232 4.75 -2.51 1.51
C GLU A 232 5.50 -3.86 1.47
N ALA A 233 5.99 -4.27 0.29
CA ALA A 233 6.68 -5.54 0.09
C ALA A 233 8.08 -5.50 0.73
N GLY A 234 8.38 -6.48 1.57
CA GLY A 234 9.64 -6.55 2.31
C GLY A 234 9.62 -5.83 3.66
N LEU A 235 8.50 -5.21 4.03
CA LEU A 235 8.37 -4.49 5.31
C LEU A 235 7.76 -5.34 6.43
N GLY A 236 7.21 -6.51 6.11
CA GLY A 236 6.55 -7.39 7.09
C GLY A 236 5.23 -6.86 7.63
N SER A 237 4.74 -5.71 7.15
CA SER A 237 3.49 -5.08 7.59
C SER A 237 2.26 -5.87 7.14
N THR A 238 2.27 -6.41 5.93
CA THR A 238 1.17 -7.22 5.38
C THR A 238 0.92 -8.50 6.18
N VAL A 239 1.96 -9.07 6.76
CA VAL A 239 1.89 -10.30 7.57
C VAL A 239 1.23 -10.05 8.94
N ALA A 240 1.24 -8.82 9.43
CA ALA A 240 0.67 -8.47 10.72
C ALA A 240 -0.87 -8.54 10.74
N VAL A 241 -1.50 -8.60 9.56
CA VAL A 241 -2.96 -8.67 9.40
C VAL A 241 -3.46 -10.13 9.33
N HIS A 242 -2.57 -11.09 9.11
CA HIS A 242 -2.83 -12.52 9.08
C HIS A 242 -2.47 -13.19 10.42
#